data_8f00b9a62b17052aa8d5376434362c60
#
_entry.id   8f00b9a62b17052aa8d5376434362c60
#
_cell.length_a   1.000
_cell.length_b   1.000
_cell.length_c   1.000
_cell.angle_alpha   90.00
_cell.angle_beta   90.00
_cell.angle_gamma   90.00
#
_symmetry.space_group_name_H-M   'P 1'
#
loop_
_entity.id
_entity.type
_entity.pdbx_description
1 polymer ?
#
loop_
_entity_poly.entity_id
_entity_poly.type
_entity_poly.pdbx_seq_one_letter_code
_entity_poly.pdbx_strand_id
1 'polypeptide(L)'
;LHLADLGFKQISVEPVVAEETDDYAIKEEDLPVLFKEYDDLAAEMVRRNKAGNGFNFFHFMIDLEGGPCVYKRLSGCGSGTEYLAVTPWGDLYPCHQFVGNEKFLMGNVHDGVVNTGLQEEFKCCNVYAKEKCRDCFARFYCSGGCAANAYNFHGDILKTYETGCELQKKRVECAIMIKAAMAEQED
;
A
#
# COMPACT_ATOMS: atom_id res chain seq x y z
N LEU A 1 -13.60 8.71 -11.03
CA LEU A 1 -15.09 8.70 -11.05
C LEU A 1 -15.66 7.90 -12.23
N HIS A 2 -15.01 7.91 -13.39
CA HIS A 2 -15.50 7.23 -14.61
C HIS A 2 -15.94 5.76 -14.36
N LEU A 3 -15.15 4.97 -13.64
CA LEU A 3 -15.52 3.58 -13.33
C LEU A 3 -16.80 3.49 -12.47
N ALA A 4 -16.99 4.43 -11.53
CA ALA A 4 -18.21 4.50 -10.73
C ALA A 4 -19.43 4.85 -11.62
N ASP A 5 -19.26 5.72 -12.61
CA ASP A 5 -20.31 6.10 -13.57
C ASP A 5 -20.71 4.93 -14.48
N LEU A 6 -19.77 4.02 -14.78
CA LEU A 6 -20.03 2.75 -15.47
C LEU A 6 -20.74 1.70 -14.58
N GLY A 7 -20.96 1.99 -13.28
CA GLY A 7 -21.69 1.13 -12.36
C GLY A 7 -20.83 0.23 -11.48
N PHE A 8 -19.49 0.31 -11.54
CA PHE A 8 -18.62 -0.43 -10.63
C PHE A 8 -18.79 0.08 -9.20
N LYS A 9 -19.00 -0.86 -8.27
CA LYS A 9 -19.23 -0.55 -6.84
C LYS A 9 -17.98 -0.72 -5.98
N GLN A 10 -16.99 -1.46 -6.45
CA GLN A 10 -15.70 -1.66 -5.79
C GLN A 10 -14.61 -1.25 -6.76
N ILE A 11 -13.84 -0.24 -6.39
CA ILE A 11 -12.84 0.37 -7.28
C ILE A 11 -11.50 0.43 -6.54
N SER A 12 -10.43 0.03 -7.22
CA SER A 12 -9.05 0.21 -6.78
C SER A 12 -8.24 0.83 -7.90
N VAL A 13 -7.36 1.76 -7.55
CA VAL A 13 -6.37 2.36 -8.45
C VAL A 13 -5.06 2.40 -7.69
N GLU A 14 -4.17 1.47 -8.02
CA GLU A 14 -2.90 1.34 -7.31
C GLU A 14 -1.86 2.32 -7.88
N PRO A 15 -1.09 3.01 -7.03
CA PRO A 15 0.12 3.70 -7.46
C PRO A 15 1.09 2.71 -8.09
N VAL A 16 1.68 3.11 -9.21
CA VAL A 16 2.67 2.29 -9.90
C VAL A 16 3.89 2.03 -9.00
N VAL A 17 4.44 0.82 -9.09
CA VAL A 17 5.77 0.50 -8.55
C VAL A 17 6.77 0.69 -9.69
N ALA A 18 7.68 1.62 -9.54
CA ALA A 18 8.61 2.07 -10.57
C ALA A 18 10.00 2.35 -9.97
N GLU A 19 11.01 2.44 -10.81
CA GLU A 19 12.30 3.02 -10.43
C GLU A 19 12.22 4.55 -10.47
N GLU A 20 13.05 5.24 -9.69
CA GLU A 20 13.05 6.71 -9.62
C GLU A 20 13.29 7.37 -10.98
N THR A 21 14.02 6.69 -11.87
CA THR A 21 14.39 7.15 -13.22
C THR A 21 13.31 6.94 -14.26
N ASP A 22 12.27 6.18 -13.95
CA ASP A 22 11.16 5.92 -14.89
C ASP A 22 10.33 7.18 -15.11
N ASP A 23 9.96 7.44 -16.37
CA ASP A 23 9.17 8.62 -16.75
C ASP A 23 7.76 8.62 -16.13
N TYR A 24 7.25 7.45 -15.77
CA TYR A 24 5.93 7.26 -15.16
C TYR A 24 5.99 7.09 -13.64
N ALA A 25 7.16 7.20 -13.02
CA ALA A 25 7.30 7.16 -11.57
C ALA A 25 6.58 8.35 -10.92
N ILE A 26 5.76 8.08 -9.90
CA ILE A 26 5.13 9.14 -9.12
C ILE A 26 6.20 9.80 -8.25
N LYS A 27 6.33 11.13 -8.40
CA LYS A 27 7.35 11.94 -7.73
C LYS A 27 6.70 12.91 -6.74
N GLU A 28 7.53 13.57 -5.94
CA GLU A 28 7.06 14.55 -4.95
C GLU A 28 6.30 15.71 -5.60
N GLU A 29 6.69 16.13 -6.80
CA GLU A 29 6.04 17.18 -7.58
C GLU A 29 4.60 16.85 -8.01
N ASP A 30 4.23 15.56 -8.05
CA ASP A 30 2.88 15.10 -8.40
C ASP A 30 1.93 15.13 -7.19
N LEU A 31 2.46 15.18 -5.97
CA LEU A 31 1.66 15.09 -4.74
C LEU A 31 0.54 16.13 -4.64
N PRO A 32 0.74 17.41 -4.97
CA PRO A 32 -0.34 18.40 -4.86
C PRO A 32 -1.56 18.06 -5.74
N VAL A 33 -1.31 17.56 -6.95
CA VAL A 33 -2.38 17.13 -7.88
C VAL A 33 -3.08 15.90 -7.33
N LEU A 34 -2.33 14.90 -6.89
CA LEU A 34 -2.87 13.64 -6.34
C LEU A 34 -3.67 13.89 -5.05
N PHE A 35 -3.22 14.80 -4.19
CA PHE A 35 -3.95 15.16 -2.98
C PHE A 35 -5.30 15.80 -3.30
N LYS A 36 -5.31 16.71 -4.27
CA LYS A 36 -6.56 17.31 -4.74
C LYS A 36 -7.52 16.26 -5.31
N GLU A 37 -7.02 15.35 -6.14
CA GLU A 37 -7.84 14.27 -6.70
C GLU A 37 -8.40 13.33 -5.61
N TYR A 38 -7.64 13.07 -4.54
CA TYR A 38 -8.13 12.30 -3.40
C TYR A 38 -9.20 13.06 -2.61
N ASP A 39 -9.05 14.37 -2.40
CA ASP A 39 -10.06 15.20 -1.75
C ASP A 39 -11.36 15.24 -2.56
N ASP A 40 -11.26 15.47 -3.87
CA ASP A 40 -12.42 15.51 -4.77
C ASP A 40 -13.13 14.14 -4.83
N LEU A 41 -12.36 13.05 -4.88
CA LEU A 41 -12.90 11.68 -4.85
C LEU A 41 -13.62 11.39 -3.54
N ALA A 42 -13.03 11.75 -2.41
CA ALA A 42 -13.60 11.52 -1.09
C ALA A 42 -14.91 12.33 -0.89
N ALA A 43 -14.92 13.60 -1.32
CA ALA A 43 -16.11 14.43 -1.30
C ALA A 43 -17.25 13.85 -2.16
N GLU A 44 -16.92 13.37 -3.36
CA GLU A 44 -17.88 12.75 -4.26
C GLU A 44 -18.40 11.40 -3.73
N MET A 45 -17.56 10.61 -3.05
CA MET A 45 -18.00 9.40 -2.36
C MET A 45 -19.05 9.71 -1.29
N VAL A 46 -18.80 10.71 -0.44
CA VAL A 46 -19.78 11.16 0.57
C VAL A 46 -21.08 11.59 -0.11
N ARG A 47 -21.02 12.44 -1.13
CA ARG A 47 -22.19 12.93 -1.87
C ARG A 47 -23.02 11.77 -2.45
N ARG A 48 -22.38 10.81 -3.10
CA ARG A 48 -23.05 9.64 -3.71
C ARG A 48 -23.63 8.68 -2.67
N ASN A 49 -22.92 8.46 -1.57
CA ASN A 49 -23.43 7.63 -0.47
C ASN A 49 -24.70 8.24 0.12
N LYS A 50 -24.72 9.55 0.36
CA LYS A 50 -25.89 10.28 0.83
C LYS A 50 -27.08 10.22 -0.15
N ALA A 51 -26.81 10.11 -1.45
CA ALA A 51 -27.81 9.98 -2.51
C ALA A 51 -28.23 8.51 -2.81
N GLY A 52 -27.74 7.52 -2.07
CA GLY A 52 -28.08 6.09 -2.24
C GLY A 52 -27.42 5.41 -3.46
N ASN A 53 -26.48 6.08 -4.15
CA ASN A 53 -25.76 5.55 -5.30
C ASN A 53 -24.26 5.47 -5.07
N GLY A 54 -23.84 5.21 -3.83
CA GLY A 54 -22.46 5.10 -3.40
C GLY A 54 -21.65 4.01 -4.10
N PHE A 55 -20.34 4.14 -3.97
CA PHE A 55 -19.32 3.16 -4.36
C PHE A 55 -18.20 3.17 -3.32
N ASN A 56 -17.38 2.12 -3.30
CA ASN A 56 -16.21 2.02 -2.43
C ASN A 56 -14.93 2.21 -3.24
N PHE A 57 -14.02 3.03 -2.72
CA PHE A 57 -12.65 3.13 -3.19
C PHE A 57 -11.74 2.44 -2.18
N PHE A 58 -11.07 1.35 -2.61
CA PHE A 58 -10.33 0.45 -1.74
C PHE A 58 -9.39 1.16 -0.76
N HIS A 59 -8.67 2.17 -1.24
CA HIS A 59 -7.69 2.89 -0.43
C HIS A 59 -8.27 3.80 0.67
N PHE A 60 -9.59 4.06 0.63
CA PHE A 60 -10.29 4.81 1.68
C PHE A 60 -11.04 3.89 2.64
N MET A 61 -11.10 2.59 2.36
CA MET A 61 -11.73 1.59 3.23
C MET A 61 -10.79 1.19 4.35
N ILE A 62 -10.43 2.17 5.19
CA ILE A 62 -9.54 1.99 6.33
C ILE A 62 -10.40 1.73 7.57
N ASP A 63 -10.14 0.63 8.28
CA ASP A 63 -10.81 0.33 9.54
C ASP A 63 -10.32 1.28 10.64
N LEU A 64 -11.16 2.26 10.95
CA LEU A 64 -10.92 3.26 11.99
C LEU A 64 -11.50 2.85 13.36
N GLU A 65 -12.28 1.77 13.44
CA GLU A 65 -13.00 1.35 14.67
C GLU A 65 -12.30 0.28 15.48
N GLY A 66 -11.10 -0.04 15.15
CA GLY A 66 -10.32 -0.96 15.97
C GLY A 66 -9.80 -2.22 15.28
N GLY A 67 -10.24 -2.53 14.10
CA GLY A 67 -9.74 -3.50 13.15
C GLY A 67 -8.84 -4.66 13.63
N PRO A 68 -8.16 -5.36 12.73
CA PRO A 68 -7.44 -6.57 13.08
C PRO A 68 -6.28 -6.31 14.05
N CYS A 69 -5.89 -7.37 14.74
CA CYS A 69 -4.79 -7.37 15.70
C CYS A 69 -3.55 -6.63 15.18
N VAL A 70 -2.89 -5.89 16.06
CA VAL A 70 -1.72 -5.04 15.75
C VAL A 70 -0.62 -5.82 15.02
N TYR A 71 -0.45 -7.11 15.33
CA TYR A 71 0.53 -7.97 14.69
C TYR A 71 0.39 -7.98 13.15
N LYS A 72 -0.85 -8.05 12.64
CA LYS A 72 -1.12 -8.00 11.19
C LYS A 72 -0.88 -6.62 10.56
N ARG A 73 -0.69 -5.58 11.39
CA ARG A 73 -0.43 -4.21 10.96
C ARG A 73 1.03 -3.80 11.07
N LEU A 74 1.91 -4.69 11.56
CA LEU A 74 3.33 -4.40 11.72
C LEU A 74 4.10 -4.48 10.40
N SER A 75 3.83 -5.49 9.61
CA SER A 75 4.42 -5.71 8.29
C SER A 75 3.34 -5.61 7.23
N GLY A 76 3.64 -5.00 6.10
CA GLY A 76 2.68 -4.70 5.03
C GLY A 76 1.97 -5.94 4.47
N CYS A 77 2.20 -6.21 3.17
CA CYS A 77 1.51 -7.30 2.47
C CYS A 77 2.04 -8.70 2.79
N GLY A 78 3.09 -8.84 3.63
CA GLY A 78 3.69 -10.14 3.95
C GLY A 78 4.59 -10.72 2.85
N SER A 79 5.05 -9.88 1.90
CA SER A 79 5.98 -10.31 0.86
C SER A 79 7.22 -11.00 1.44
N GLY A 80 7.63 -12.11 0.83
CA GLY A 80 8.79 -12.90 1.26
C GLY A 80 8.55 -13.78 2.49
N THR A 81 7.41 -13.64 3.18
CA THR A 81 7.10 -14.39 4.41
C THR A 81 5.75 -15.08 4.37
N GLU A 82 4.66 -14.34 4.12
CA GLU A 82 3.30 -14.88 4.10
C GLU A 82 2.89 -15.33 2.69
N TYR A 83 3.52 -14.81 1.65
CA TYR A 83 3.39 -15.27 0.27
C TYR A 83 4.69 -15.08 -0.50
N LEU A 84 4.80 -15.78 -1.64
CA LEU A 84 5.91 -15.69 -2.59
C LEU A 84 5.36 -15.60 -4.00
N ALA A 85 6.08 -14.93 -4.89
CA ALA A 85 5.85 -15.03 -6.33
C ALA A 85 6.59 -16.26 -6.86
N VAL A 86 5.92 -16.99 -7.76
CA VAL A 86 6.47 -18.18 -8.42
C VAL A 86 6.56 -17.90 -9.92
N THR A 87 7.74 -18.04 -10.49
CA THR A 87 7.95 -17.92 -11.94
C THR A 87 7.46 -19.17 -12.67
N PRO A 88 7.27 -19.14 -14.01
CA PRO A 88 6.94 -20.32 -14.81
C PRO A 88 7.99 -21.45 -14.70
N TRP A 89 9.21 -21.14 -14.30
CA TRP A 89 10.30 -22.10 -14.12
C TRP A 89 10.41 -22.61 -12.68
N GLY A 90 9.51 -22.12 -11.80
CA GLY A 90 9.47 -22.54 -10.41
C GLY A 90 10.31 -21.72 -9.45
N ASP A 91 11.00 -20.67 -9.90
CA ASP A 91 11.80 -19.82 -9.02
C ASP A 91 10.92 -19.01 -8.07
N LEU A 92 11.37 -18.86 -6.83
CA LEU A 92 10.66 -18.18 -5.76
C LEU A 92 11.27 -16.79 -5.51
N TYR A 93 10.39 -15.78 -5.48
CA TYR A 93 10.75 -14.39 -5.16
C TYR A 93 9.83 -13.83 -4.06
N PRO A 94 10.26 -12.80 -3.30
CA PRO A 94 9.44 -12.21 -2.24
C PRO A 94 8.08 -11.71 -2.71
N CYS A 95 8.03 -11.09 -3.89
CA CYS A 95 6.79 -10.74 -4.60
C CYS A 95 7.06 -10.56 -6.09
N HIS A 96 6.02 -10.34 -6.88
CA HIS A 96 6.13 -10.18 -8.34
C HIS A 96 7.02 -9.01 -8.78
N GLN A 97 7.15 -7.97 -7.95
CA GLN A 97 8.00 -6.80 -8.24
C GLN A 97 9.51 -7.11 -8.18
N PHE A 98 9.89 -8.18 -7.52
CA PHE A 98 11.30 -8.62 -7.42
C PHE A 98 11.67 -9.71 -8.41
N VAL A 99 10.71 -10.22 -9.21
CA VAL A 99 10.96 -11.27 -10.20
C VAL A 99 12.01 -10.83 -11.22
N GLY A 100 13.03 -11.67 -11.42
CA GLY A 100 14.13 -11.39 -12.33
C GLY A 100 15.33 -10.66 -11.70
N ASN A 101 15.21 -10.18 -10.48
CA ASN A 101 16.34 -9.64 -9.73
C ASN A 101 16.99 -10.76 -8.92
N GLU A 102 18.16 -11.24 -9.36
CA GLU A 102 18.87 -12.37 -8.76
C GLU A 102 19.17 -12.19 -7.25
N LYS A 103 19.31 -10.94 -6.78
CA LYS A 103 19.51 -10.65 -5.36
C LYS A 103 18.34 -11.11 -4.50
N PHE A 104 17.13 -11.19 -5.08
CA PHE A 104 15.90 -11.56 -4.41
C PHE A 104 15.45 -12.99 -4.72
N LEU A 105 16.27 -13.80 -5.36
CA LEU A 105 15.98 -15.21 -5.54
C LEU A 105 16.00 -15.94 -4.19
N MET A 106 14.85 -16.49 -3.79
CA MET A 106 14.66 -17.15 -2.50
C MET A 106 14.85 -18.67 -2.57
N GLY A 107 14.70 -19.25 -3.75
CA GLY A 107 14.76 -20.69 -3.96
C GLY A 107 13.92 -21.12 -5.15
N ASN A 108 13.44 -22.36 -5.12
CA ASN A 108 12.62 -22.94 -6.19
C ASN A 108 11.54 -23.85 -5.58
N VAL A 109 10.45 -24.07 -6.28
CA VAL A 109 9.31 -24.91 -5.80
C VAL A 109 9.71 -26.35 -5.47
N HIS A 110 10.80 -26.86 -6.03
CA HIS A 110 11.30 -28.22 -5.77
C HIS A 110 12.11 -28.30 -4.47
N ASP A 111 12.90 -27.25 -4.18
CA ASP A 111 13.82 -27.19 -3.04
C ASP A 111 13.25 -26.37 -1.88
N GLY A 112 12.17 -25.62 -2.14
CA GLY A 112 11.60 -24.66 -1.20
C GLY A 112 12.44 -23.39 -1.10
N VAL A 113 12.25 -22.65 0.00
CA VAL A 113 13.03 -21.46 0.30
C VAL A 113 14.39 -21.87 0.85
N VAL A 114 15.45 -21.65 0.09
CA VAL A 114 16.83 -21.95 0.47
C VAL A 114 17.58 -20.72 0.97
N ASN A 115 17.20 -19.51 0.51
CA ASN A 115 17.76 -18.25 1.00
C ASN A 115 17.02 -17.76 2.24
N THR A 116 17.24 -18.43 3.37
CA THR A 116 16.60 -18.11 4.65
C THR A 116 17.05 -16.77 5.22
N GLY A 117 18.26 -16.30 4.87
CA GLY A 117 18.75 -14.98 5.27
C GLY A 117 17.89 -13.86 4.68
N LEU A 118 17.59 -13.95 3.38
CA LEU A 118 16.68 -13.00 2.71
C LEU A 118 15.25 -13.07 3.29
N GLN A 119 14.75 -14.28 3.58
CA GLN A 119 13.44 -14.44 4.21
C GLN A 119 13.37 -13.74 5.57
N GLU A 120 14.42 -13.87 6.40
CA GLU A 120 14.48 -13.21 7.70
C GLU A 120 14.58 -11.67 7.56
N GLU A 121 15.28 -11.18 6.52
CA GLU A 121 15.32 -9.74 6.21
C GLU A 121 13.91 -9.19 5.93
N PHE A 122 13.11 -9.88 5.09
CA PHE A 122 11.72 -9.50 4.84
C PHE A 122 10.84 -9.60 6.09
N LYS A 123 11.03 -10.62 6.91
CA LYS A 123 10.31 -10.79 8.18
C LYS A 123 10.61 -9.66 9.16
N CYS A 124 11.86 -9.18 9.19
CA CYS A 124 12.26 -8.04 9.99
C CYS A 124 11.81 -6.69 9.42
N CYS A 125 11.36 -6.64 8.16
CA CYS A 125 10.90 -5.42 7.50
C CYS A 125 9.52 -4.99 8.01
N ASN A 126 9.48 -4.30 9.16
CA ASN A 126 8.26 -3.86 9.82
C ASN A 126 8.32 -2.38 10.24
N VAL A 127 7.22 -1.85 10.76
CA VAL A 127 7.08 -0.43 11.12
C VAL A 127 8.08 0.03 12.21
N TYR A 128 8.58 -0.85 13.03
CA TYR A 128 9.55 -0.51 14.07
C TYR A 128 11.00 -0.57 13.59
N ALA A 129 11.27 -1.36 12.54
CA ALA A 129 12.57 -1.40 11.87
C ALA A 129 12.84 -0.15 11.04
N LYS A 130 11.78 0.46 10.49
CA LYS A 130 11.86 1.68 9.67
C LYS A 130 11.81 2.92 10.53
N GLU A 131 12.89 3.71 10.54
CA GLU A 131 13.04 4.89 11.41
C GLU A 131 11.86 5.88 11.29
N LYS A 132 11.51 6.29 10.07
CA LYS A 132 10.41 7.24 9.81
C LYS A 132 9.02 6.69 10.19
N CYS A 133 8.87 5.38 10.31
CA CYS A 133 7.58 4.78 10.67
C CYS A 133 7.31 4.81 12.17
N ARG A 134 8.35 4.88 13.02
CA ARG A 134 8.20 4.79 14.48
C ARG A 134 7.27 5.85 15.08
N ASP A 135 7.32 7.07 14.53
CA ASP A 135 6.54 8.21 15.02
C ASP A 135 5.42 8.62 14.04
N CYS A 136 5.19 7.83 12.97
CA CYS A 136 4.16 8.12 11.98
C CYS A 136 2.77 7.76 12.52
N PHE A 137 1.82 8.70 12.46
CA PHE A 137 0.44 8.46 12.88
C PHE A 137 -0.25 7.36 12.05
N ALA A 138 0.12 7.25 10.76
CA ALA A 138 -0.47 6.29 9.82
C ALA A 138 0.17 4.89 9.89
N ARG A 139 1.18 4.64 10.75
CA ARG A 139 1.99 3.41 10.70
C ARG A 139 1.18 2.12 10.75
N PHE A 140 0.13 2.06 11.58
CA PHE A 140 -0.71 0.87 11.73
C PHE A 140 -1.82 0.75 10.68
N TYR A 141 -1.99 1.76 9.84
CA TYR A 141 -2.85 1.74 8.66
C TYR A 141 -2.05 1.49 7.37
N CYS A 142 -0.78 1.91 7.35
CA CYS A 142 0.17 1.74 6.25
C CYS A 142 0.96 0.43 6.34
N SER A 143 1.26 -0.04 7.56
CA SER A 143 2.06 -1.24 7.83
C SER A 143 3.48 -1.20 7.23
N GLY A 144 4.08 0.01 7.11
CA GLY A 144 5.47 0.20 6.66
C GLY A 144 5.66 0.40 5.15
N GLY A 145 4.57 0.42 4.37
CA GLY A 145 4.62 0.66 2.93
C GLY A 145 5.14 -0.51 2.10
N CYS A 146 5.40 -0.27 0.82
CA CYS A 146 5.86 -1.27 -0.13
C CYS A 146 7.39 -1.45 -0.06
N ALA A 147 7.85 -2.69 0.18
CA ALA A 147 9.27 -3.02 0.21
C ALA A 147 9.93 -2.84 -1.18
N ALA A 148 9.21 -3.12 -2.27
CA ALA A 148 9.73 -2.95 -3.62
C ALA A 148 9.95 -1.47 -3.96
N ASN A 149 8.98 -0.59 -3.66
CA ASN A 149 9.19 0.85 -3.84
C ASN A 149 10.36 1.37 -2.98
N ALA A 150 10.47 0.93 -1.72
CA ALA A 150 11.61 1.31 -0.87
C ALA A 150 12.94 0.89 -1.50
N TYR A 151 13.02 -0.32 -2.03
CA TYR A 151 14.22 -0.81 -2.70
C TYR A 151 14.52 -0.07 -4.00
N ASN A 152 13.52 0.19 -4.83
CA ASN A 152 13.68 0.87 -6.13
C ASN A 152 14.21 2.31 -5.97
N PHE A 153 13.78 3.01 -4.92
CA PHE A 153 14.20 4.39 -4.66
C PHE A 153 15.47 4.51 -3.79
N HIS A 154 15.76 3.52 -2.95
CA HIS A 154 16.83 3.63 -1.96
C HIS A 154 17.80 2.45 -1.92
N GLY A 155 17.57 1.40 -2.72
CA GLY A 155 18.38 0.19 -2.70
C GLY A 155 18.27 -0.66 -1.41
N ASP A 156 17.26 -0.36 -0.55
CA ASP A 156 17.10 -0.96 0.77
C ASP A 156 15.61 -1.09 1.12
N ILE A 157 15.14 -2.31 1.42
CA ILE A 157 13.74 -2.57 1.80
C ILE A 157 13.36 -1.97 3.16
N LEU A 158 14.34 -1.66 4.02
CA LEU A 158 14.12 -1.04 5.34
C LEU A 158 13.98 0.48 5.27
N LYS A 159 14.20 1.09 4.12
CA LYS A 159 13.89 2.52 3.90
C LYS A 159 12.40 2.73 3.67
N THR A 160 12.02 4.00 3.56
CA THR A 160 10.65 4.40 3.23
C THR A 160 10.63 5.06 1.86
N TYR A 161 9.63 4.77 1.06
CA TYR A 161 9.33 5.52 -0.15
C TYR A 161 8.49 6.75 0.24
N GLU A 162 9.10 7.93 0.27
CA GLU A 162 8.54 9.15 0.86
C GLU A 162 7.23 9.57 0.19
N THR A 163 7.20 9.60 -1.14
CA THR A 163 5.99 9.91 -1.92
C THR A 163 4.83 8.97 -1.53
N GLY A 164 5.11 7.68 -1.40
CA GLY A 164 4.13 6.70 -0.92
C GLY A 164 3.69 6.94 0.52
N CYS A 165 4.57 7.44 1.39
CA CYS A 165 4.22 7.83 2.75
C CYS A 165 3.19 8.96 2.78
N GLU A 166 3.42 10.00 1.98
CA GLU A 166 2.51 11.15 1.91
C GLU A 166 1.16 10.77 1.28
N LEU A 167 1.14 9.96 0.23
CA LEU A 167 -0.09 9.41 -0.35
C LEU A 167 -0.88 8.61 0.69
N GLN A 168 -0.21 7.78 1.49
CA GLN A 168 -0.90 6.98 2.50
C GLN A 168 -1.45 7.81 3.66
N LYS A 169 -0.73 8.85 4.11
CA LYS A 169 -1.24 9.81 5.09
C LYS A 169 -2.50 10.49 4.58
N LYS A 170 -2.48 10.96 3.33
CA LYS A 170 -3.63 11.59 2.68
C LYS A 170 -4.84 10.65 2.58
N ARG A 171 -4.61 9.37 2.28
CA ARG A 171 -5.68 8.35 2.27
C ARG A 171 -6.32 8.16 3.64
N VAL A 172 -5.52 8.16 4.72
CA VAL A 172 -6.04 8.09 6.10
C VAL A 172 -6.87 9.33 6.43
N GLU A 173 -6.41 10.52 6.05
CA GLU A 173 -7.17 11.77 6.22
C GLU A 173 -8.52 11.72 5.49
N CYS A 174 -8.54 11.28 4.23
CA CYS A 174 -9.78 11.10 3.46
C CYS A 174 -10.72 10.08 4.10
N ALA A 175 -10.20 8.96 4.60
CA ALA A 175 -11.00 7.96 5.31
C ALA A 175 -11.65 8.53 6.58
N ILE A 176 -10.91 9.31 7.36
CA ILE A 176 -11.42 10.00 8.56
C ILE A 176 -12.51 11.00 8.17
N MET A 177 -12.27 11.80 7.13
CA MET A 177 -13.26 12.78 6.64
C MET A 177 -14.56 12.09 6.18
N ILE A 178 -14.47 11.02 5.40
CA ILE A 178 -15.63 10.26 4.94
C ILE A 178 -16.40 9.70 6.15
N LYS A 179 -15.71 9.10 7.12
CA LYS A 179 -16.35 8.54 8.32
C LYS A 179 -17.08 9.62 9.12
N ALA A 180 -16.44 10.76 9.35
CA ALA A 180 -17.04 11.89 10.07
C ALA A 180 -18.27 12.42 9.34
N ALA A 181 -18.19 12.67 8.03
CA ALA A 181 -19.29 13.19 7.23
C ALA A 181 -20.47 12.21 7.10
N MET A 182 -20.25 10.92 7.28
CA MET A 182 -21.32 9.91 7.27
C MET A 182 -21.96 9.74 8.65
N ALA A 183 -21.21 9.90 9.75
CA ALA A 183 -21.73 9.81 11.11
C ALA A 183 -22.75 10.91 11.44
N GLU A 184 -22.62 12.11 10.86
CA GLU A 184 -23.57 13.22 11.05
C GLU A 184 -24.99 12.94 10.52
N GLN A 185 -25.24 11.78 9.91
CA GLN A 185 -26.56 11.39 9.37
C GLN A 185 -27.33 10.41 10.28
N GLU A 186 -26.67 9.87 11.30
CA GLU A 186 -27.27 8.88 12.21
C GLU A 186 -27.95 9.53 13.43
N ASP A 187 -27.81 10.87 13.60
CA ASP A 187 -28.48 11.69 14.61
C ASP A 187 -29.69 12.44 13.99
#